data_bba017a869c5fd880696a4746e2f23fd
#
_entry.id   bba017a869c5fd880696a4746e2f23fd
#
_cell.length_a   1.000
_cell.length_b   1.000
_cell.length_c   1.000
_cell.angle_alpha   90.00
_cell.angle_beta   90.00
_cell.angle_gamma   90.00
#
_symmetry.space_group_name_H-M   'P 1'
#
loop_
_entity.id
_entity.type
_entity.pdbx_description
1 polymer ?
#
loop_
_entity_poly.entity_id
_entity_poly.type
_entity_poly.pdbx_seq_one_letter_code
_entity_poly.pdbx_strand_id
1 'polypeptide(L)'
;MKRLMTFSARVRRVPRVLAAALLVLAFAACSNLLEVTNPNNVNEDALDNPAAAGSLTNGVLASTVRMLSAVTVPYSVSTDELDWIGSRDAWFDLETGGIANYLNEFTDGAFPFVGESRYLGDLAILKLEKFNADGALTDKLQLARAYLYSAIVYTTIADMYDDYAFSDKRTSAAPIGRASMGTLYDKAIGYLDKAQVLAAAGSDNTLKFNVLAYRARVKHAKAVWTRITPKGQTPSIGFVSNAGANADAAAAIALGSPDQKFTLVSNLESTAGINIWFEVNGRNEHRVGSVYTNLIDPVTGAKDATATALLAQFKAFGTQSGVFTLTSVRELRLILAEAALVAGNPVEFRSQINAVRAFDAKPDFVAQVADDVVLKHERQAQLWLMRRRLSDMYRFAQKDAKWANNPNFESAFGTPGLLFPIPNVERLGNPCVNDPTLCK
;
A
#
# COMPACT_ATOMS: atom_id res chain seq x y z
N MET A 1 0.02 58.24 -84.06
CA MET A 1 -0.29 59.06 -82.91
C MET A 1 -1.00 58.19 -81.91
N LYS A 2 -0.28 57.70 -80.83
CA LYS A 2 -0.85 57.04 -79.66
C LYS A 2 -0.12 57.58 -78.45
N ARG A 3 -0.83 58.29 -77.59
CA ARG A 3 -0.32 58.82 -76.33
C ARG A 3 -0.32 57.70 -75.28
N LEU A 4 0.81 57.38 -74.69
CA LEU A 4 0.96 56.55 -73.50
C LEU A 4 0.64 57.42 -72.26
N MET A 5 -0.35 57.02 -71.48
CA MET A 5 -0.59 57.54 -70.12
C MET A 5 0.23 56.70 -69.13
N THR A 6 1.17 57.35 -68.47
CA THR A 6 1.91 56.76 -67.35
C THR A 6 1.12 56.99 -66.03
N PHE A 7 0.72 55.86 -65.41
CA PHE A 7 0.14 55.86 -64.08
C PHE A 7 1.27 55.85 -63.01
N SER A 8 1.41 56.92 -62.25
CA SER A 8 2.29 57.02 -61.13
C SER A 8 1.61 56.49 -59.88
N ALA A 9 2.03 55.29 -59.38
CA ALA A 9 1.59 54.75 -58.13
C ALA A 9 2.35 55.38 -56.95
N ARG A 10 1.70 56.25 -56.19
CA ARG A 10 2.20 56.76 -54.93
C ARG A 10 2.07 55.66 -53.84
N VAL A 11 3.16 54.96 -53.55
CA VAL A 11 3.27 54.13 -52.36
C VAL A 11 3.33 55.02 -51.12
N ARG A 12 2.24 55.06 -50.33
CA ARG A 12 2.22 55.73 -49.03
C ARG A 12 3.10 54.92 -48.07
N ARG A 13 4.22 55.50 -47.62
CA ARG A 13 5.05 54.97 -46.55
C ARG A 13 4.26 55.03 -45.24
N VAL A 14 3.72 53.89 -44.79
CA VAL A 14 3.21 53.75 -43.40
C VAL A 14 4.38 54.01 -42.47
N PRO A 15 4.29 54.92 -41.50
CA PRO A 15 5.42 55.21 -40.62
C PRO A 15 5.81 54.00 -39.82
N ARG A 16 7.07 53.66 -39.81
CA ARG A 16 7.66 52.49 -39.11
C ARG A 16 7.28 52.41 -37.63
N VAL A 17 6.87 53.55 -37.07
CA VAL A 17 6.40 53.69 -35.68
C VAL A 17 5.05 52.96 -35.46
N LEU A 18 4.11 52.97 -36.42
CA LEU A 18 2.84 52.24 -36.31
C LEU A 18 3.03 50.71 -36.37
N ALA A 19 3.98 50.24 -37.19
CA ALA A 19 4.29 48.83 -37.30
C ALA A 19 4.97 48.33 -36.02
N ALA A 20 5.85 49.11 -35.42
CA ALA A 20 6.47 48.76 -34.14
C ALA A 20 5.47 48.78 -32.95
N ALA A 21 4.52 49.71 -32.94
CA ALA A 21 3.49 49.77 -31.92
C ALA A 21 2.51 48.57 -32.02
N LEU A 22 2.16 48.13 -33.23
CA LEU A 22 1.35 46.91 -33.46
C LEU A 22 2.06 45.61 -33.08
N LEU A 23 3.40 45.55 -33.26
CA LEU A 23 4.20 44.41 -32.80
C LEU A 23 4.23 44.32 -31.27
N VAL A 24 4.39 45.43 -30.58
CA VAL A 24 4.41 45.46 -29.08
C VAL A 24 3.01 45.11 -28.51
N LEU A 25 1.94 45.55 -29.13
CA LEU A 25 0.57 45.16 -28.74
C LEU A 25 0.28 43.68 -29.00
N ALA A 26 0.86 43.07 -30.03
CA ALA A 26 0.73 41.64 -30.29
C ALA A 26 1.47 40.78 -29.24
N PHE A 27 2.59 41.25 -28.71
CA PHE A 27 3.30 40.54 -27.61
C PHE A 27 2.61 40.72 -26.24
N ALA A 28 1.90 41.82 -26.03
CA ALA A 28 1.15 42.04 -24.78
C ALA A 28 -0.16 41.19 -24.72
N ALA A 29 -0.71 40.78 -25.87
CA ALA A 29 -1.92 39.93 -25.93
C ALA A 29 -1.67 38.44 -25.69
N CYS A 30 -0.40 38.00 -25.63
CA CYS A 30 -0.06 36.57 -25.48
C CYS A 30 0.18 36.13 -24.03
N SER A 31 0.03 37.01 -23.03
CA SER A 31 0.25 36.60 -21.62
C SER A 31 -0.75 35.58 -21.08
N ASN A 32 -1.94 35.50 -21.66
CA ASN A 32 -2.98 34.53 -21.20
C ASN A 32 -3.04 33.21 -22.00
N LEU A 33 -2.20 33.06 -23.03
CA LEU A 33 -2.19 31.82 -23.84
C LEU A 33 -1.45 30.65 -23.17
N LEU A 34 -0.71 30.92 -22.09
CA LEU A 34 0.00 29.92 -21.31
C LEU A 34 -0.73 29.52 -20.01
N GLU A 35 -1.80 30.22 -19.65
CA GLU A 35 -2.70 29.79 -18.59
C GLU A 35 -3.71 28.77 -19.11
N VAL A 36 -3.26 27.53 -19.28
CA VAL A 36 -4.17 26.40 -19.50
C VAL A 36 -4.85 26.09 -18.18
N THR A 37 -5.98 26.73 -17.92
CA THR A 37 -6.92 26.25 -16.89
C THR A 37 -7.52 24.93 -17.39
N ASN A 38 -6.94 23.83 -16.93
CA ASN A 38 -7.57 22.52 -17.14
C ASN A 38 -8.74 22.41 -16.16
N PRO A 39 -10.01 22.49 -16.62
CA PRO A 39 -11.17 22.46 -15.73
C PRO A 39 -11.33 21.14 -14.97
N ASN A 40 -10.56 20.11 -15.34
CA ASN A 40 -10.55 18.81 -14.68
C ASN A 40 -9.43 18.65 -13.64
N ASN A 41 -8.53 19.62 -13.50
CA ASN A 41 -7.49 19.61 -12.48
C ASN A 41 -7.75 20.71 -11.45
N VAL A 42 -7.88 20.31 -10.20
CA VAL A 42 -7.95 21.22 -9.06
C VAL A 42 -6.55 21.84 -8.88
N ASN A 43 -6.42 23.15 -9.02
CA ASN A 43 -5.18 23.86 -8.72
C ASN A 43 -4.79 23.66 -7.25
N GLU A 44 -3.50 23.55 -6.96
CA GLU A 44 -2.99 23.36 -5.59
C GLU A 44 -3.48 24.47 -4.65
N ASP A 45 -3.60 25.71 -5.14
CA ASP A 45 -4.12 26.85 -4.39
C ASP A 45 -5.60 26.68 -3.98
N ALA A 46 -6.41 26.00 -4.79
CA ALA A 46 -7.80 25.70 -4.45
C ALA A 46 -7.91 24.71 -3.27
N LEU A 47 -6.85 23.93 -3.01
CA LEU A 47 -6.76 23.03 -1.86
C LEU A 47 -6.41 23.75 -0.54
N ASP A 48 -6.08 25.06 -0.57
CA ASP A 48 -5.88 25.87 0.63
C ASP A 48 -7.18 26.38 1.25
N ASN A 49 -8.30 26.09 0.62
CA ASN A 49 -9.62 26.38 1.15
C ASN A 49 -10.13 25.24 2.06
N PRO A 50 -10.55 25.50 3.31
CA PRO A 50 -11.13 24.50 4.20
C PRO A 50 -12.32 23.71 3.60
N ALA A 51 -13.06 24.30 2.67
CA ALA A 51 -14.12 23.61 1.93
C ALA A 51 -13.60 22.41 1.09
N ALA A 52 -12.30 22.37 0.77
CA ALA A 52 -11.65 21.26 0.07
C ALA A 52 -11.30 20.08 0.97
N ALA A 53 -11.57 20.12 2.28
CA ALA A 53 -11.18 19.07 3.23
C ALA A 53 -11.66 17.66 2.82
N GLY A 54 -12.90 17.54 2.36
CA GLY A 54 -13.44 16.27 1.84
C GLY A 54 -12.70 15.78 0.59
N SER A 55 -12.39 16.70 -0.33
CA SER A 55 -11.64 16.36 -1.57
C SER A 55 -10.21 15.92 -1.26
N LEU A 56 -9.53 16.59 -0.32
CA LEU A 56 -8.20 16.19 0.16
C LEU A 56 -8.23 14.76 0.70
N THR A 57 -9.15 14.46 1.61
CA THR A 57 -9.28 13.13 2.22
C THR A 57 -9.61 12.05 1.19
N ASN A 58 -10.54 12.33 0.26
CA ASN A 58 -10.91 11.41 -0.81
C ASN A 58 -9.73 11.18 -1.79
N GLY A 59 -8.91 12.21 -2.05
CA GLY A 59 -7.69 12.09 -2.84
C GLY A 59 -6.68 11.12 -2.18
N VAL A 60 -6.50 11.22 -0.87
CA VAL A 60 -5.64 10.27 -0.12
C VAL A 60 -6.21 8.85 -0.19
N LEU A 61 -7.52 8.67 -0.02
CA LEU A 61 -8.16 7.36 -0.16
C LEU A 61 -7.94 6.77 -1.55
N ALA A 62 -8.22 7.54 -2.61
CA ALA A 62 -8.10 7.09 -3.99
C ALA A 62 -6.65 6.70 -4.33
N SER A 63 -5.67 7.52 -3.95
CA SER A 63 -4.26 7.20 -4.16
C SER A 63 -3.81 5.98 -3.36
N THR A 64 -4.28 5.82 -2.11
CA THR A 64 -4.01 4.63 -1.29
C THR A 64 -4.53 3.35 -1.95
N VAL A 65 -5.76 3.37 -2.49
CA VAL A 65 -6.33 2.22 -3.21
C VAL A 65 -5.54 1.91 -4.48
N ARG A 66 -5.13 2.94 -5.24
CA ARG A 66 -4.29 2.77 -6.42
C ARG A 66 -2.94 2.16 -6.08
N MET A 67 -2.28 2.65 -5.04
CA MET A 67 -1.04 2.07 -4.52
C MET A 67 -1.21 0.59 -4.17
N LEU A 68 -2.23 0.25 -3.37
CA LEU A 68 -2.50 -1.14 -2.98
C LEU A 68 -2.73 -2.04 -4.20
N SER A 69 -3.45 -1.52 -5.21
CA SER A 69 -3.68 -2.25 -6.46
C SER A 69 -2.37 -2.52 -7.21
N ALA A 70 -1.46 -1.54 -7.24
CA ALA A 70 -0.18 -1.66 -7.92
C ALA A 70 0.79 -2.63 -7.23
N VAL A 71 0.86 -2.61 -5.88
CA VAL A 71 1.87 -3.38 -5.13
C VAL A 71 1.41 -4.80 -4.77
N THR A 72 0.10 -5.09 -4.76
CA THR A 72 -0.38 -6.39 -4.28
C THR A 72 0.02 -7.53 -5.21
N VAL A 73 0.00 -7.35 -6.53
CA VAL A 73 0.37 -8.42 -7.47
C VAL A 73 1.87 -8.76 -7.37
N PRO A 74 2.81 -7.82 -7.50
CA PRO A 74 4.23 -8.11 -7.32
C PRO A 74 4.55 -8.78 -5.98
N TYR A 75 3.92 -8.30 -4.90
CA TYR A 75 4.10 -8.89 -3.58
C TYR A 75 3.59 -10.34 -3.53
N SER A 76 2.38 -10.60 -4.01
CA SER A 76 1.76 -11.93 -3.91
C SER A 76 2.42 -12.96 -4.83
N VAL A 77 2.96 -12.53 -5.99
CA VAL A 77 3.76 -13.41 -6.86
C VAL A 77 5.10 -13.76 -6.23
N SER A 78 5.68 -12.85 -5.42
CA SER A 78 6.92 -13.12 -4.68
C SER A 78 6.73 -14.10 -3.51
N THR A 79 5.51 -14.59 -3.31
CA THR A 79 5.15 -15.56 -2.28
C THR A 79 4.38 -16.72 -2.91
N ASP A 80 3.88 -17.63 -2.09
CA ASP A 80 3.02 -18.73 -2.51
C ASP A 80 1.53 -18.36 -2.71
N GLU A 81 1.19 -17.03 -2.62
CA GLU A 81 -0.19 -16.57 -2.78
C GLU A 81 -0.68 -16.63 -4.23
N LEU A 82 0.20 -16.34 -5.20
CA LEU A 82 -0.08 -16.39 -6.63
C LEU A 82 0.98 -17.20 -7.36
N ASP A 83 0.57 -17.93 -8.41
CA ASP A 83 1.47 -18.55 -9.41
C ASP A 83 1.39 -17.74 -10.70
N TRP A 84 2.54 -17.46 -11.32
CA TRP A 84 2.60 -16.91 -12.66
C TRP A 84 2.37 -18.01 -13.71
N ILE A 85 1.51 -17.75 -14.68
CA ILE A 85 1.16 -18.70 -15.75
C ILE A 85 1.06 -18.01 -17.12
N GLY A 86 1.33 -16.72 -17.17
CA GLY A 86 1.17 -15.89 -18.36
C GLY A 86 2.43 -15.82 -19.22
N SER A 87 2.57 -14.69 -19.94
CA SER A 87 3.58 -14.51 -20.98
C SER A 87 4.64 -13.44 -20.67
N ARG A 88 4.45 -12.64 -19.61
CA ARG A 88 5.39 -11.58 -19.24
C ARG A 88 6.47 -12.13 -18.33
N ASP A 89 7.64 -12.40 -18.89
CA ASP A 89 8.75 -13.12 -18.28
C ASP A 89 9.37 -12.45 -17.04
N ALA A 90 9.25 -11.15 -16.88
CA ALA A 90 9.74 -10.46 -15.68
C ALA A 90 9.02 -10.90 -14.37
N TRP A 91 7.86 -11.55 -14.46
CA TRP A 91 7.23 -12.20 -13.30
C TRP A 91 8.01 -13.40 -12.79
N PHE A 92 8.79 -14.07 -13.67
CA PHE A 92 9.61 -15.22 -13.28
C PHE A 92 10.61 -14.87 -12.16
N ASP A 93 11.25 -13.71 -12.23
CA ASP A 93 12.16 -13.28 -11.17
C ASP A 93 11.47 -13.21 -9.83
N LEU A 94 10.27 -12.58 -9.77
CA LEU A 94 9.50 -12.45 -8.54
C LEU A 94 9.01 -13.81 -8.03
N GLU A 95 8.47 -14.64 -8.91
CA GLU A 95 7.97 -15.98 -8.55
C GLU A 95 9.07 -16.88 -8.00
N THR A 96 10.29 -16.76 -8.51
CA THR A 96 11.45 -17.52 -8.03
C THR A 96 12.17 -16.89 -6.85
N GLY A 97 11.59 -15.83 -6.26
CA GLY A 97 12.12 -15.17 -5.08
C GLY A 97 13.23 -14.14 -5.38
N GLY A 98 13.44 -13.76 -6.63
CA GLY A 98 14.42 -12.74 -7.06
C GLY A 98 14.03 -11.31 -6.70
N ILE A 99 13.60 -11.10 -5.45
CA ILE A 99 13.02 -9.87 -4.92
C ILE A 99 14.01 -8.68 -5.00
N ALA A 100 15.33 -8.93 -4.94
CA ALA A 100 16.35 -7.88 -4.97
C ALA A 100 16.60 -7.29 -6.38
N ASN A 101 15.90 -7.75 -7.42
CA ASN A 101 16.05 -7.19 -8.76
C ASN A 101 15.41 -5.79 -8.85
N TYR A 102 16.22 -4.74 -8.69
CA TYR A 102 15.76 -3.35 -8.81
C TYR A 102 15.35 -2.93 -10.23
N LEU A 103 15.67 -3.74 -11.24
CA LEU A 103 15.32 -3.53 -12.65
C LEU A 103 14.01 -4.25 -13.03
N ASN A 104 13.37 -4.95 -12.10
CA ASN A 104 12.10 -5.65 -12.39
C ASN A 104 11.00 -4.65 -12.76
N GLU A 105 10.43 -4.79 -13.98
CA GLU A 105 9.47 -3.83 -14.53
C GLU A 105 8.18 -3.69 -13.72
N PHE A 106 7.77 -4.73 -12.97
CA PHE A 106 6.52 -4.71 -12.21
C PHE A 106 6.67 -4.01 -10.86
N THR A 107 7.80 -4.19 -10.20
CA THR A 107 8.13 -3.42 -9.00
C THR A 107 8.46 -1.97 -9.35
N ASP A 108 9.14 -1.77 -10.48
CA ASP A 108 9.47 -0.45 -11.03
C ASP A 108 8.18 0.34 -11.37
N GLY A 109 7.26 -0.29 -12.10
CA GLY A 109 5.97 0.32 -12.47
C GLY A 109 5.02 0.56 -11.29
N ALA A 110 5.14 -0.20 -10.19
CA ALA A 110 4.32 -0.01 -8.99
C ALA A 110 4.82 1.14 -8.09
N PHE A 111 6.11 1.44 -8.08
CA PHE A 111 6.71 2.39 -7.14
C PHE A 111 6.22 3.83 -7.28
N PRO A 112 5.96 4.40 -8.47
CA PRO A 112 5.40 5.74 -8.60
C PRO A 112 4.09 5.94 -7.85
N PHE A 113 3.23 4.91 -7.79
CA PHE A 113 1.98 4.96 -7.02
C PHE A 113 2.23 4.98 -5.51
N VAL A 114 3.31 4.39 -5.04
CA VAL A 114 3.75 4.46 -3.63
C VAL A 114 4.20 5.88 -3.30
N GLY A 115 5.05 6.46 -4.13
CA GLY A 115 5.53 7.84 -4.00
C GLY A 115 4.39 8.87 -4.04
N GLU A 116 3.47 8.73 -5.02
CA GLU A 116 2.28 9.59 -5.14
C GLU A 116 1.40 9.53 -3.89
N SER A 117 1.09 8.32 -3.40
CA SER A 117 0.22 8.15 -2.23
C SER A 117 0.85 8.72 -0.97
N ARG A 118 2.17 8.55 -0.78
CA ARG A 118 2.91 9.16 0.32
C ARG A 118 2.83 10.68 0.25
N TYR A 119 3.13 11.27 -0.93
CA TYR A 119 3.12 12.71 -1.12
C TYR A 119 1.72 13.32 -0.88
N LEU A 120 0.68 12.75 -1.49
CA LEU A 120 -0.70 13.23 -1.33
C LEU A 120 -1.18 13.10 0.12
N GLY A 121 -0.80 12.01 0.81
CA GLY A 121 -1.10 11.82 2.23
C GLY A 121 -0.46 12.88 3.12
N ASP A 122 0.84 13.13 2.93
CA ASP A 122 1.57 14.15 3.71
C ASP A 122 1.03 15.56 3.44
N LEU A 123 0.73 15.90 2.17
CA LEU A 123 0.15 17.19 1.78
C LEU A 123 -1.24 17.40 2.40
N ALA A 124 -2.11 16.38 2.30
CA ALA A 124 -3.46 16.47 2.85
C ALA A 124 -3.44 16.64 4.37
N ILE A 125 -2.58 15.90 5.08
CA ILE A 125 -2.42 16.03 6.53
C ILE A 125 -1.95 17.44 6.88
N LEU A 126 -0.93 17.97 6.20
CA LEU A 126 -0.41 19.33 6.45
C LEU A 126 -1.53 20.38 6.35
N LYS A 127 -2.33 20.32 5.27
CA LYS A 127 -3.43 21.27 5.05
C LYS A 127 -4.56 21.09 6.08
N LEU A 128 -4.97 19.85 6.34
CA LEU A 128 -6.05 19.55 7.29
C LEU A 128 -5.66 19.87 8.74
N GLU A 129 -4.39 19.64 9.15
CA GLU A 129 -3.89 20.07 10.45
C GLU A 129 -3.96 21.60 10.60
N LYS A 130 -3.57 22.33 9.55
CA LYS A 130 -3.70 23.80 9.53
C LYS A 130 -5.15 24.23 9.67
N PHE A 131 -6.07 23.68 8.87
CA PHE A 131 -7.50 24.02 8.98
C PHE A 131 -8.07 23.70 10.35
N ASN A 132 -7.64 22.59 10.97
CA ASN A 132 -8.06 22.24 12.34
C ASN A 132 -7.50 23.21 13.39
N ALA A 133 -6.25 23.64 13.26
CA ALA A 133 -5.61 24.60 14.17
C ALA A 133 -6.26 25.98 14.06
N ASP A 134 -6.62 26.42 12.86
CA ASP A 134 -7.31 27.68 12.58
C ASP A 134 -8.81 27.64 12.98
N GLY A 135 -9.33 26.49 13.46
CA GLY A 135 -10.75 26.32 13.80
C GLY A 135 -11.68 26.28 12.57
N ALA A 136 -11.14 26.15 11.37
CA ALA A 136 -11.86 26.20 10.10
C ALA A 136 -12.28 24.79 9.59
N LEU A 137 -11.79 23.71 10.19
CA LEU A 137 -12.15 22.32 9.84
C LEU A 137 -13.48 21.95 10.51
N THR A 138 -14.56 21.95 9.73
CA THR A 138 -15.91 21.66 10.25
C THR A 138 -16.11 20.18 10.59
N ASP A 139 -15.61 19.26 9.75
CA ASP A 139 -15.62 17.81 10.01
C ASP A 139 -14.20 17.32 10.36
N LYS A 140 -13.90 17.21 11.66
CA LYS A 140 -12.61 16.72 12.16
C LYS A 140 -12.36 15.25 11.81
N LEU A 141 -13.39 14.47 11.45
CA LEU A 141 -13.22 13.09 11.02
C LEU A 141 -12.53 12.99 9.64
N GLN A 142 -12.54 14.08 8.83
CA GLN A 142 -11.74 14.13 7.59
C GLN A 142 -10.24 14.00 7.90
N LEU A 143 -9.76 14.73 8.91
CA LEU A 143 -8.36 14.62 9.34
C LEU A 143 -8.05 13.23 9.95
N ALA A 144 -8.99 12.65 10.72
CA ALA A 144 -8.82 11.29 11.24
C ALA A 144 -8.70 10.25 10.12
N ARG A 145 -9.51 10.36 9.06
CA ARG A 145 -9.44 9.49 7.88
C ARG A 145 -8.13 9.70 7.10
N ALA A 146 -7.69 10.94 6.92
CA ALA A 146 -6.41 11.23 6.25
C ALA A 146 -5.23 10.61 7.01
N TYR A 147 -5.19 10.69 8.34
CA TYR A 147 -4.20 9.99 9.16
C TYR A 147 -4.26 8.47 8.96
N LEU A 148 -5.47 7.88 8.99
CA LEU A 148 -5.65 6.43 8.82
C LEU A 148 -5.13 5.96 7.47
N TYR A 149 -5.50 6.63 6.37
CA TYR A 149 -5.07 6.26 5.02
C TYR A 149 -3.56 6.45 4.84
N SER A 150 -2.99 7.55 5.34
CA SER A 150 -1.54 7.76 5.31
C SER A 150 -0.79 6.72 6.15
N ALA A 151 -1.35 6.28 7.28
CA ALA A 151 -0.77 5.19 8.06
C ALA A 151 -0.72 3.87 7.26
N ILE A 152 -1.71 3.61 6.39
CA ILE A 152 -1.69 2.45 5.48
C ILE A 152 -0.52 2.56 4.50
N VAL A 153 -0.29 3.76 3.94
CA VAL A 153 0.81 3.99 3.01
C VAL A 153 2.16 3.75 3.68
N TYR A 154 2.42 4.40 4.82
CA TYR A 154 3.68 4.25 5.55
C TYR A 154 3.94 2.80 6.00
N THR A 155 2.88 2.12 6.44
CA THR A 155 2.98 0.70 6.80
C THR A 155 3.29 -0.17 5.60
N THR A 156 2.68 0.09 4.44
CA THR A 156 2.93 -0.65 3.21
C THR A 156 4.39 -0.46 2.75
N ILE A 157 4.93 0.76 2.83
CA ILE A 157 6.33 1.02 2.51
C ILE A 157 7.24 0.20 3.44
N ALA A 158 6.99 0.23 4.75
CA ALA A 158 7.81 -0.47 5.74
C ALA A 158 7.73 -2.01 5.62
N ASP A 159 6.55 -2.55 5.26
CA ASP A 159 6.34 -3.98 5.08
C ASP A 159 7.04 -4.54 3.84
N MET A 160 7.23 -3.71 2.80
CA MET A 160 7.56 -4.20 1.46
C MET A 160 8.94 -3.80 0.98
N TYR A 161 9.50 -2.68 1.46
CA TYR A 161 10.75 -2.12 0.91
C TYR A 161 11.90 -2.19 1.91
N ASP A 162 13.10 -2.49 1.39
CA ASP A 162 14.35 -2.53 2.16
C ASP A 162 14.84 -1.13 2.54
N ASP A 163 14.54 -0.14 1.71
CA ASP A 163 14.95 1.25 1.87
C ASP A 163 13.96 2.16 1.15
N TYR A 164 13.92 3.43 1.51
CA TYR A 164 13.02 4.41 0.91
C TYR A 164 13.62 5.81 0.90
N ALA A 165 13.40 6.55 -0.22
CA ALA A 165 13.75 7.96 -0.34
C ALA A 165 12.49 8.83 -0.31
N PHE A 166 12.50 9.90 0.50
CA PHE A 166 11.38 10.84 0.60
C PHE A 166 11.49 11.94 -0.47
N SER A 167 11.72 11.53 -1.71
CA SER A 167 11.71 12.40 -2.87
C SER A 167 10.29 12.77 -3.31
N ASP A 168 10.20 13.80 -4.12
CA ASP A 168 9.03 14.16 -4.92
C ASP A 168 9.47 14.74 -6.27
N LYS A 169 8.53 15.16 -7.12
CA LYS A 169 8.86 15.72 -8.44
C LYS A 169 9.68 17.03 -8.39
N ARG A 170 9.81 17.66 -7.23
CA ARG A 170 10.50 18.94 -7.03
C ARG A 170 11.79 18.78 -6.24
N THR A 171 11.88 17.75 -5.40
CA THR A 171 12.95 17.59 -4.42
C THR A 171 13.48 16.17 -4.43
N SER A 172 14.77 16.02 -4.66
CA SER A 172 15.49 14.77 -4.46
C SER A 172 15.82 14.59 -2.98
N ALA A 173 15.82 13.34 -2.51
CA ALA A 173 16.19 13.01 -1.13
C ALA A 173 17.06 11.74 -1.11
N ALA A 174 18.00 11.69 -0.19
CA ALA A 174 18.77 10.48 0.04
C ALA A 174 17.89 9.38 0.66
N PRO A 175 18.16 8.09 0.38
CA PRO A 175 17.54 6.97 1.08
C PRO A 175 17.75 7.06 2.58
N ILE A 176 16.74 6.68 3.37
CA ILE A 176 16.82 6.71 4.84
C ILE A 176 17.66 5.58 5.43
N GLY A 177 17.97 4.58 4.61
CA GLY A 177 18.72 3.39 4.99
C GLY A 177 17.85 2.33 5.66
N ARG A 178 18.14 1.06 5.38
CA ARG A 178 17.41 -0.10 5.91
C ARG A 178 17.19 -0.05 7.44
N ALA A 179 18.22 0.35 8.20
CA ALA A 179 18.12 0.44 9.66
C ALA A 179 17.05 1.42 10.15
N SER A 180 16.73 2.44 9.34
CA SER A 180 15.75 3.47 9.65
C SER A 180 14.33 3.10 9.19
N MET A 181 14.16 2.04 8.39
CA MET A 181 12.83 1.67 7.86
C MET A 181 11.81 1.38 8.96
N GLY A 182 12.26 0.91 10.14
CA GLY A 182 11.40 0.72 11.30
C GLY A 182 10.71 1.99 11.80
N THR A 183 11.30 3.17 11.54
CA THR A 183 10.70 4.47 11.91
C THR A 183 9.43 4.79 11.14
N LEU A 184 9.21 4.16 9.99
CA LEU A 184 7.99 4.32 9.20
C LEU A 184 6.78 3.72 9.92
N TYR A 185 6.97 2.61 10.64
CA TYR A 185 5.93 2.09 11.55
C TYR A 185 5.64 3.07 12.68
N ASP A 186 6.68 3.72 13.26
CA ASP A 186 6.48 4.72 14.30
C ASP A 186 5.69 5.93 13.77
N LYS A 187 5.98 6.37 12.56
CA LYS A 187 5.21 7.43 11.90
C LYS A 187 3.75 7.01 11.69
N ALA A 188 3.51 5.79 11.20
CA ALA A 188 2.16 5.24 11.03
C ALA A 188 1.41 5.14 12.37
N ILE A 189 2.06 4.65 13.43
CA ILE A 189 1.48 4.58 14.78
C ILE A 189 1.13 5.99 15.28
N GLY A 190 2.04 6.96 15.12
CA GLY A 190 1.78 8.36 15.51
C GLY A 190 0.59 8.98 14.77
N TYR A 191 0.40 8.68 13.49
CA TYR A 191 -0.80 9.08 12.76
C TYR A 191 -2.07 8.40 13.31
N LEU A 192 -2.00 7.11 13.63
CA LEU A 192 -3.13 6.37 14.19
C LEU A 192 -3.46 6.82 15.63
N ASP A 193 -2.48 7.25 16.42
CA ASP A 193 -2.72 7.86 17.74
C ASP A 193 -3.49 9.18 17.60
N LYS A 194 -3.11 10.04 16.67
CA LYS A 194 -3.85 11.28 16.36
C LYS A 194 -5.25 10.97 15.82
N ALA A 195 -5.38 9.99 14.91
CA ALA A 195 -6.67 9.55 14.38
C ALA A 195 -7.60 9.03 15.49
N GLN A 196 -7.04 8.27 16.45
CA GLN A 196 -7.79 7.73 17.59
C GLN A 196 -8.41 8.83 18.46
N VAL A 197 -7.68 9.90 18.74
CA VAL A 197 -8.20 11.04 19.52
C VAL A 197 -9.40 11.68 18.81
N LEU A 198 -9.28 11.93 17.51
CA LEU A 198 -10.35 12.54 16.73
C LEU A 198 -11.56 11.60 16.53
N ALA A 199 -11.31 10.32 16.26
CA ALA A 199 -12.36 9.32 16.09
C ALA A 199 -13.11 9.08 17.40
N ALA A 200 -12.44 9.05 18.55
CA ALA A 200 -13.04 8.85 19.86
C ALA A 200 -14.06 9.95 20.20
N ALA A 201 -13.77 11.19 19.81
CA ALA A 201 -14.66 12.34 20.01
C ALA A 201 -15.88 12.34 19.07
N GLY A 202 -15.83 11.59 17.95
CA GLY A 202 -16.93 11.48 16.99
C GLY A 202 -17.92 10.36 17.30
N SER A 203 -18.92 10.19 16.43
CA SER A 203 -19.94 9.12 16.53
C SER A 203 -19.74 7.98 15.53
N ASP A 204 -18.68 8.01 14.68
CA ASP A 204 -18.40 7.00 13.65
C ASP A 204 -17.71 5.77 14.28
N ASN A 205 -18.49 4.78 14.71
CA ASN A 205 -17.97 3.56 15.31
C ASN A 205 -17.16 2.70 14.32
N THR A 206 -17.47 2.77 13.02
CA THR A 206 -16.69 2.09 11.99
C THR A 206 -15.27 2.67 11.89
N LEU A 207 -15.16 4.00 11.90
CA LEU A 207 -13.86 4.65 11.92
C LEU A 207 -13.06 4.34 13.20
N LYS A 208 -13.73 4.34 14.37
CA LYS A 208 -13.09 3.94 15.63
C LYS A 208 -12.52 2.53 15.56
N PHE A 209 -13.32 1.57 15.07
CA PHE A 209 -12.84 0.20 14.85
C PHE A 209 -11.66 0.18 13.88
N ASN A 210 -11.77 0.80 12.72
CA ASN A 210 -10.74 0.79 11.69
C ASN A 210 -9.40 1.34 12.20
N VAL A 211 -9.43 2.42 12.98
CA VAL A 211 -8.23 3.04 13.56
C VAL A 211 -7.57 2.13 14.58
N LEU A 212 -8.35 1.59 15.54
CA LEU A 212 -7.83 0.69 16.58
C LEU A 212 -7.31 -0.61 15.98
N ALA A 213 -8.10 -1.24 15.11
CA ALA A 213 -7.74 -2.50 14.46
C ALA A 213 -6.47 -2.35 13.62
N TYR A 214 -6.37 -1.26 12.84
CA TYR A 214 -5.18 -1.03 12.03
C TYR A 214 -3.97 -0.66 12.88
N ARG A 215 -4.14 0.05 14.00
CA ARG A 215 -3.04 0.34 14.95
C ARG A 215 -2.49 -0.93 15.60
N ALA A 216 -3.36 -1.86 15.99
CA ALA A 216 -2.96 -3.18 16.47
C ALA A 216 -2.09 -3.90 15.44
N ARG A 217 -2.56 -3.93 14.18
CA ARG A 217 -1.83 -4.52 13.06
C ARG A 217 -0.47 -3.88 12.85
N VAL A 218 -0.37 -2.54 12.86
CA VAL A 218 0.91 -1.83 12.65
C VAL A 218 1.91 -2.12 13.76
N LYS A 219 1.47 -2.10 15.02
CA LYS A 219 2.33 -2.43 16.17
C LYS A 219 2.82 -3.88 16.12
N HIS A 220 1.95 -4.82 15.72
CA HIS A 220 2.34 -6.22 15.50
C HIS A 220 3.32 -6.34 14.32
N ALA A 221 3.07 -5.66 13.20
CA ALA A 221 3.96 -5.67 12.03
C ALA A 221 5.35 -5.13 12.37
N LYS A 222 5.47 -4.06 13.18
CA LYS A 222 6.75 -3.56 13.65
C LYS A 222 7.51 -4.61 14.47
N ALA A 223 6.81 -5.34 15.35
CA ALA A 223 7.42 -6.42 16.11
C ALA A 223 7.90 -7.57 15.20
N VAL A 224 7.14 -7.92 14.18
CA VAL A 224 7.55 -8.91 13.16
C VAL A 224 8.76 -8.39 12.37
N TRP A 225 8.73 -7.14 11.92
CA TRP A 225 9.83 -6.52 11.18
C TRP A 225 11.14 -6.59 11.97
N THR A 226 11.09 -6.34 13.28
CA THR A 226 12.28 -6.45 14.16
C THR A 226 12.86 -7.88 14.15
N ARG A 227 12.03 -8.92 13.96
CA ARG A 227 12.51 -10.31 13.88
C ARG A 227 13.18 -10.63 12.55
N ILE A 228 12.70 -10.06 11.45
CA ILE A 228 13.19 -10.37 10.11
C ILE A 228 14.21 -9.35 9.57
N THR A 229 14.43 -8.25 10.27
CA THR A 229 15.33 -7.17 9.81
C THR A 229 16.80 -7.58 9.73
N PRO A 230 17.34 -8.44 10.57
CA PRO A 230 18.63 -9.05 10.29
C PRO A 230 18.54 -9.91 9.02
N LYS A 231 18.69 -9.26 7.85
CA LYS A 231 18.69 -9.91 6.53
C LYS A 231 19.71 -11.04 6.50
N GLY A 232 19.35 -12.16 5.87
CA GLY A 232 20.17 -13.34 5.75
C GLY A 232 20.10 -14.31 6.93
N GLN A 233 19.27 -14.02 7.94
CA GLN A 233 19.10 -14.88 9.10
C GLN A 233 17.62 -15.25 9.31
N THR A 234 17.34 -16.54 9.49
CA THR A 234 16.04 -16.97 10.01
C THR A 234 16.02 -16.77 11.52
N PRO A 235 15.01 -16.07 12.07
CA PRO A 235 14.94 -15.88 13.52
C PRO A 235 14.76 -17.22 14.24
N SER A 236 15.49 -17.42 15.35
CA SER A 236 15.36 -18.61 16.20
C SER A 236 13.98 -18.71 16.86
N ILE A 237 13.33 -17.56 17.11
CA ILE A 237 11.97 -17.45 17.62
C ILE A 237 11.20 -16.56 16.65
N GLY A 238 10.31 -17.14 15.87
CA GLY A 238 9.51 -16.41 14.87
C GLY A 238 8.29 -15.70 15.45
N PHE A 239 7.79 -16.15 16.62
CA PHE A 239 6.59 -15.58 17.23
C PHE A 239 6.90 -14.28 17.97
N VAL A 240 5.92 -13.38 17.98
CA VAL A 240 6.02 -12.06 18.60
C VAL A 240 4.84 -11.77 19.52
N SER A 241 5.06 -10.94 20.53
CA SER A 241 4.00 -10.33 21.33
C SER A 241 4.35 -8.86 21.54
N ASN A 242 3.35 -8.00 21.37
CA ASN A 242 3.49 -6.57 21.64
C ASN A 242 2.28 -6.12 22.47
N ALA A 243 2.53 -5.68 23.70
CA ALA A 243 1.48 -5.30 24.64
C ALA A 243 0.52 -4.24 24.08
N GLY A 244 1.05 -3.24 23.34
CA GLY A 244 0.23 -2.21 22.72
C GLY A 244 -0.62 -2.73 21.55
N ALA A 245 -0.10 -3.69 20.76
CA ALA A 245 -0.88 -4.36 19.72
C ALA A 245 -2.01 -5.19 20.33
N ASN A 246 -1.71 -5.93 21.41
CA ASN A 246 -2.68 -6.78 22.11
C ASN A 246 -3.81 -5.95 22.71
N ALA A 247 -3.49 -4.83 23.38
CA ALA A 247 -4.48 -3.92 23.95
C ALA A 247 -5.40 -3.32 22.87
N ASP A 248 -4.83 -2.84 21.75
CA ASP A 248 -5.61 -2.30 20.63
C ASP A 248 -6.47 -3.37 19.96
N ALA A 249 -5.95 -4.59 19.80
CA ALA A 249 -6.70 -5.72 19.25
C ALA A 249 -7.90 -6.08 20.11
N ALA A 250 -7.73 -6.20 21.43
CA ALA A 250 -8.82 -6.47 22.34
C ALA A 250 -9.87 -5.35 22.34
N ALA A 251 -9.44 -4.08 22.34
CA ALA A 251 -10.35 -2.93 22.29
C ALA A 251 -11.14 -2.87 20.97
N ALA A 252 -10.49 -3.15 19.82
CA ALA A 252 -11.15 -3.19 18.53
C ALA A 252 -12.17 -4.34 18.45
N ILE A 253 -11.83 -5.53 18.93
CA ILE A 253 -12.77 -6.68 18.98
C ILE A 253 -13.99 -6.36 19.81
N ALA A 254 -13.82 -5.69 20.96
CA ALA A 254 -14.93 -5.30 21.84
C ALA A 254 -15.85 -4.23 21.21
N LEU A 255 -15.32 -3.41 20.31
CA LEU A 255 -16.05 -2.34 19.62
C LEU A 255 -16.76 -2.83 18.35
N GLY A 256 -16.17 -3.80 17.65
CA GLY A 256 -16.60 -4.25 16.34
C GLY A 256 -17.73 -5.29 16.38
N SER A 257 -18.32 -5.53 15.21
CA SER A 257 -19.17 -6.70 14.99
C SER A 257 -18.33 -7.99 14.97
N PRO A 258 -18.93 -9.18 15.18
CA PRO A 258 -18.18 -10.42 15.37
C PRO A 258 -17.11 -10.73 14.31
N ASP A 259 -17.39 -10.51 13.01
CA ASP A 259 -16.46 -10.74 11.90
C ASP A 259 -16.19 -9.43 11.12
N GLN A 260 -16.06 -8.33 11.81
CA GLN A 260 -15.84 -7.02 11.18
C GLN A 260 -14.51 -6.99 10.47
N LYS A 261 -14.53 -6.38 9.28
CA LYS A 261 -13.35 -6.16 8.43
C LYS A 261 -13.20 -4.68 8.12
N PHE A 262 -11.98 -4.19 8.16
CA PHE A 262 -11.63 -2.90 7.56
C PHE A 262 -11.23 -3.16 6.11
N THR A 263 -12.01 -2.63 5.18
CA THR A 263 -11.84 -2.90 3.76
C THR A 263 -11.80 -1.62 2.94
N LEU A 264 -11.08 -1.66 1.81
CA LEU A 264 -11.10 -0.63 0.78
C LEU A 264 -11.50 -1.27 -0.55
N VAL A 265 -12.43 -0.61 -1.26
CA VAL A 265 -12.91 -1.08 -2.57
C VAL A 265 -11.94 -0.64 -3.65
N SER A 266 -11.53 -1.57 -4.51
CA SER A 266 -10.75 -1.32 -5.71
C SER A 266 -11.64 -1.48 -6.94
N ASN A 267 -11.51 -0.55 -7.90
CA ASN A 267 -12.17 -0.62 -9.20
C ASN A 267 -11.13 -0.45 -10.29
N LEU A 268 -11.21 -1.25 -11.37
CA LEU A 268 -10.23 -1.28 -12.44
C LEU A 268 -10.03 0.09 -13.12
N GLU A 269 -11.11 0.84 -13.34
CA GLU A 269 -11.04 2.17 -13.94
C GLU A 269 -10.33 3.18 -13.03
N SER A 270 -10.66 3.19 -11.75
CA SER A 270 -10.06 4.11 -10.77
C SER A 270 -8.59 3.81 -10.47
N THR A 271 -8.13 2.61 -10.78
CA THR A 271 -6.75 2.15 -10.58
C THR A 271 -5.90 2.13 -11.84
N ALA A 272 -6.34 2.81 -12.90
CA ALA A 272 -5.64 2.91 -14.18
C ALA A 272 -5.31 1.53 -14.82
N GLY A 273 -6.24 0.59 -14.71
CA GLY A 273 -6.09 -0.76 -15.27
C GLY A 273 -5.25 -1.72 -14.42
N ILE A 274 -4.83 -1.32 -13.21
CA ILE A 274 -4.05 -2.15 -12.30
C ILE A 274 -4.98 -2.74 -11.23
N ASN A 275 -5.21 -4.06 -11.30
CA ASN A 275 -6.14 -4.71 -10.39
C ASN A 275 -5.85 -6.21 -10.35
N ILE A 276 -5.65 -6.77 -9.16
CA ILE A 276 -5.32 -8.20 -8.97
C ILE A 276 -6.45 -9.12 -9.49
N TRP A 277 -7.71 -8.70 -9.39
CA TRP A 277 -8.85 -9.50 -9.88
C TRP A 277 -8.84 -9.57 -11.41
N PHE A 278 -8.46 -8.49 -12.10
CA PHE A 278 -8.27 -8.49 -13.54
C PHE A 278 -7.08 -9.36 -13.96
N GLU A 279 -5.94 -9.26 -13.29
CA GLU A 279 -4.74 -10.05 -13.59
C GLU A 279 -4.98 -11.56 -13.45
N VAL A 280 -5.81 -11.98 -12.49
CA VAL A 280 -6.11 -13.40 -12.25
C VAL A 280 -7.36 -13.88 -13.00
N ASN A 281 -8.51 -13.18 -12.85
CA ASN A 281 -9.79 -13.66 -13.36
C ASN A 281 -10.04 -13.27 -14.84
N GLY A 282 -9.36 -12.24 -15.35
CA GLY A 282 -9.57 -11.70 -16.70
C GLY A 282 -8.40 -11.95 -17.64
N ARG A 283 -7.22 -11.48 -17.27
CA ARG A 283 -6.03 -11.55 -18.11
C ARG A 283 -5.39 -12.95 -18.11
N ASN A 284 -5.63 -13.72 -17.05
CA ASN A 284 -5.01 -15.02 -16.82
C ASN A 284 -3.47 -14.98 -16.86
N GLU A 285 -2.89 -13.88 -16.42
CA GLU A 285 -1.45 -13.75 -16.24
C GLU A 285 -0.97 -14.52 -15.02
N HIS A 286 -1.85 -14.59 -14.01
CA HIS A 286 -1.64 -15.29 -12.76
C HIS A 286 -2.84 -16.20 -12.44
N ARG A 287 -2.59 -17.15 -11.56
CA ARG A 287 -3.64 -17.92 -10.89
C ARG A 287 -3.39 -17.89 -9.38
N VAL A 288 -4.40 -18.26 -8.62
CA VAL A 288 -4.22 -18.50 -7.18
C VAL A 288 -3.18 -19.59 -6.97
N GLY A 289 -2.26 -19.35 -6.03
CA GLY A 289 -1.18 -20.28 -5.72
C GLY A 289 -1.68 -21.68 -5.40
N SER A 290 -0.99 -22.70 -5.92
CA SER A 290 -1.34 -24.11 -5.74
C SER A 290 -1.38 -24.52 -4.26
N VAL A 291 -0.60 -23.85 -3.41
CA VAL A 291 -0.61 -24.04 -1.96
C VAL A 291 -1.97 -23.69 -1.37
N TYR A 292 -2.63 -22.61 -1.83
CA TYR A 292 -3.95 -22.21 -1.34
C TYR A 292 -5.10 -23.02 -1.93
N THR A 293 -5.01 -23.36 -3.21
CA THR A 293 -6.05 -24.21 -3.85
C THR A 293 -6.08 -25.62 -3.30
N ASN A 294 -4.97 -26.07 -2.69
CA ASN A 294 -4.82 -27.41 -2.09
C ASN A 294 -4.59 -27.37 -0.57
N LEU A 295 -4.88 -26.22 0.08
CA LEU A 295 -4.62 -26.06 1.50
C LEU A 295 -5.45 -27.07 2.32
N ILE A 296 -4.77 -27.81 3.19
CA ILE A 296 -5.36 -28.81 4.08
C ILE A 296 -5.32 -28.27 5.51
N ASP A 297 -6.46 -28.29 6.18
CA ASP A 297 -6.57 -27.96 7.60
C ASP A 297 -5.86 -29.05 8.44
N PRO A 298 -4.79 -28.73 9.16
CA PRO A 298 -4.03 -29.72 9.92
C PRO A 298 -4.82 -30.33 11.09
N VAL A 299 -5.89 -29.67 11.54
CA VAL A 299 -6.74 -30.15 12.63
C VAL A 299 -7.66 -31.27 12.16
N THR A 300 -8.17 -31.18 10.92
CA THR A 300 -9.17 -32.13 10.37
C THR A 300 -8.60 -33.08 9.33
N GLY A 301 -7.46 -32.71 8.71
CA GLY A 301 -6.93 -33.44 7.54
C GLY A 301 -7.75 -33.24 6.26
N ALA A 302 -8.79 -32.41 6.30
CA ALA A 302 -9.64 -32.07 5.15
C ALA A 302 -9.19 -30.78 4.46
N LYS A 303 -9.77 -30.52 3.28
CA LYS A 303 -9.55 -29.24 2.57
C LYS A 303 -9.98 -28.06 3.46
N ASP A 304 -9.16 -27.01 3.51
CA ASP A 304 -9.42 -25.87 4.39
C ASP A 304 -10.66 -25.09 3.94
N ALA A 305 -11.61 -24.90 4.87
CA ALA A 305 -12.87 -24.24 4.60
C ALA A 305 -12.68 -22.72 4.37
N THR A 306 -11.77 -22.07 5.13
CA THR A 306 -11.44 -20.65 4.99
C THR A 306 -10.87 -20.35 3.60
N ALA A 307 -9.84 -21.08 3.19
CA ALA A 307 -9.24 -20.93 1.87
C ALA A 307 -10.30 -21.17 0.78
N THR A 308 -11.11 -22.21 0.89
CA THR A 308 -12.18 -22.49 -0.07
C THR A 308 -13.16 -21.34 -0.21
N ALA A 309 -13.61 -20.74 0.91
CA ALA A 309 -14.54 -19.60 0.91
C ALA A 309 -13.90 -18.35 0.32
N LEU A 310 -12.67 -18.02 0.70
CA LEU A 310 -11.94 -16.85 0.18
C LEU A 310 -11.69 -16.94 -1.34
N LEU A 311 -11.32 -18.13 -1.85
CA LEU A 311 -11.13 -18.36 -3.27
C LEU A 311 -12.43 -18.22 -4.06
N ALA A 312 -13.53 -18.74 -3.54
CA ALA A 312 -14.85 -18.55 -4.14
C ALA A 312 -15.27 -17.09 -4.18
N GLN A 313 -15.05 -16.33 -3.10
CA GLN A 313 -15.31 -14.89 -3.03
C GLN A 313 -14.42 -14.11 -4.02
N PHE A 314 -13.13 -14.42 -4.09
CA PHE A 314 -12.20 -13.77 -5.01
C PHE A 314 -12.65 -13.95 -6.46
N LYS A 315 -13.06 -15.16 -6.85
CA LYS A 315 -13.60 -15.45 -8.17
C LYS A 315 -14.92 -14.70 -8.44
N ALA A 316 -15.79 -14.60 -7.42
CA ALA A 316 -17.09 -13.92 -7.54
C ALA A 316 -16.97 -12.40 -7.76
N PHE A 317 -15.86 -11.76 -7.38
CA PHE A 317 -15.59 -10.35 -7.70
C PHE A 317 -15.43 -10.09 -9.21
N GLY A 318 -15.16 -11.13 -10.02
CA GLY A 318 -14.96 -10.98 -11.46
C GLY A 318 -13.68 -10.23 -11.79
N THR A 319 -13.74 -9.30 -12.76
CA THR A 319 -12.55 -8.61 -13.30
C THR A 319 -12.49 -7.12 -13.00
N GLN A 320 -13.63 -6.50 -12.66
CA GLN A 320 -13.75 -5.04 -12.61
C GLN A 320 -13.47 -4.45 -11.24
N SER A 321 -13.88 -5.12 -10.19
CA SER A 321 -13.75 -4.59 -8.85
C SER A 321 -13.54 -5.72 -7.83
N GLY A 322 -13.00 -5.35 -6.68
CA GLY A 322 -12.83 -6.24 -5.55
C GLY A 322 -12.52 -5.44 -4.29
N VAL A 323 -12.23 -6.15 -3.21
CA VAL A 323 -12.10 -5.55 -1.89
C VAL A 323 -10.78 -5.97 -1.26
N PHE A 324 -9.93 -4.98 -0.96
CA PHE A 324 -8.75 -5.18 -0.12
C PHE A 324 -9.16 -5.22 1.35
N THR A 325 -8.89 -6.32 2.03
CA THR A 325 -8.96 -6.38 3.50
C THR A 325 -7.65 -5.85 4.08
N LEU A 326 -7.73 -4.77 4.86
CA LEU A 326 -6.58 -4.14 5.52
C LEU A 326 -6.27 -4.80 6.86
N THR A 327 -7.32 -5.09 7.63
CA THR A 327 -7.31 -5.87 8.86
C THR A 327 -8.72 -6.36 9.17
N SER A 328 -8.86 -7.32 10.09
CA SER A 328 -10.14 -7.91 10.46
C SER A 328 -10.13 -8.40 11.90
N VAL A 329 -11.31 -8.64 12.48
CA VAL A 329 -11.43 -9.32 13.78
C VAL A 329 -10.67 -10.66 13.78
N ARG A 330 -10.64 -11.37 12.64
CA ARG A 330 -9.88 -12.62 12.48
C ARG A 330 -8.38 -12.39 12.69
N GLU A 331 -7.77 -11.37 12.04
CA GLU A 331 -6.36 -11.00 12.25
C GLU A 331 -6.10 -10.58 13.70
N LEU A 332 -6.99 -9.77 14.29
CA LEU A 332 -6.84 -9.32 15.68
C LEU A 332 -6.84 -10.50 16.67
N ARG A 333 -7.70 -11.50 16.47
CA ARG A 333 -7.69 -12.73 17.27
C ARG A 333 -6.41 -13.54 17.06
N LEU A 334 -5.88 -13.60 15.84
CA LEU A 334 -4.59 -14.24 15.58
C LEU A 334 -3.41 -13.52 16.23
N ILE A 335 -3.45 -12.19 16.36
CA ILE A 335 -2.47 -11.41 17.15
C ILE A 335 -2.56 -11.80 18.62
N LEU A 336 -3.76 -11.91 19.19
CA LEU A 336 -3.95 -12.32 20.58
C LEU A 336 -3.58 -13.79 20.81
N ALA A 337 -3.89 -14.68 19.86
CA ALA A 337 -3.46 -16.08 19.91
C ALA A 337 -1.93 -16.18 19.93
N GLU A 338 -1.24 -15.44 19.06
CA GLU A 338 0.21 -15.42 19.01
C GLU A 338 0.81 -14.90 20.34
N ALA A 339 0.22 -13.83 20.90
CA ALA A 339 0.63 -13.32 22.19
C ALA A 339 0.44 -14.33 23.33
N ALA A 340 -0.67 -15.08 23.32
CA ALA A 340 -0.94 -16.14 24.29
C ALA A 340 0.06 -17.32 24.14
N LEU A 341 0.41 -17.69 22.90
CA LEU A 341 1.43 -18.68 22.63
C LEU A 341 2.79 -18.27 23.20
N VAL A 342 3.22 -17.02 22.97
CA VAL A 342 4.47 -16.47 23.50
C VAL A 342 4.47 -16.43 25.03
N ALA A 343 3.30 -16.16 25.63
CA ALA A 343 3.13 -16.12 27.09
C ALA A 343 3.00 -17.52 27.74
N GLY A 344 2.98 -18.60 26.96
CA GLY A 344 2.75 -19.96 27.46
C GLY A 344 1.35 -20.15 28.06
N ASN A 345 0.33 -19.47 27.53
CA ASN A 345 -1.06 -19.57 27.97
C ASN A 345 -1.91 -20.38 26.95
N PRO A 346 -1.95 -21.72 27.05
CA PRO A 346 -2.65 -22.56 26.08
C PRO A 346 -4.17 -22.42 26.15
N VAL A 347 -4.73 -21.95 27.27
CA VAL A 347 -6.18 -21.76 27.41
C VAL A 347 -6.62 -20.57 26.55
N GLU A 348 -5.95 -19.43 26.70
CA GLU A 348 -6.22 -18.23 25.92
C GLU A 348 -5.91 -18.46 24.43
N PHE A 349 -4.79 -19.13 24.15
CA PHE A 349 -4.42 -19.50 22.77
C PHE A 349 -5.57 -20.23 22.06
N ARG A 350 -6.07 -21.32 22.68
CA ARG A 350 -7.18 -22.11 22.10
C ARG A 350 -8.46 -21.32 21.99
N SER A 351 -8.77 -20.48 22.96
CA SER A 351 -9.94 -19.59 22.91
C SER A 351 -9.90 -18.69 21.69
N GLN A 352 -8.77 -18.05 21.40
CA GLN A 352 -8.64 -17.15 20.26
C GLN A 352 -8.64 -17.90 18.92
N ILE A 353 -7.93 -19.05 18.83
CA ILE A 353 -7.92 -19.90 17.63
C ILE A 353 -9.32 -20.42 17.31
N ASN A 354 -10.06 -20.95 18.31
CA ASN A 354 -11.40 -21.48 18.09
C ASN A 354 -12.40 -20.40 17.70
N ALA A 355 -12.25 -19.19 18.24
CA ALA A 355 -13.04 -18.05 17.80
C ALA A 355 -12.80 -17.67 16.33
N VAL A 356 -11.57 -17.85 15.81
CA VAL A 356 -11.27 -17.66 14.37
C VAL A 356 -11.88 -18.81 13.56
N ARG A 357 -11.69 -20.05 14.00
CA ARG A 357 -12.20 -21.24 13.30
C ARG A 357 -13.71 -21.28 13.18
N ALA A 358 -14.41 -20.78 14.20
CA ALA A 358 -15.86 -20.71 14.23
C ALA A 358 -16.46 -19.84 13.10
N PHE A 359 -15.75 -18.83 12.59
CA PHE A 359 -16.25 -17.99 11.47
C PHE A 359 -16.48 -18.78 10.19
N ASP A 360 -15.73 -19.89 10.00
CA ASP A 360 -15.81 -20.71 8.81
C ASP A 360 -16.37 -22.11 9.15
N ALA A 361 -17.06 -22.25 10.29
CA ALA A 361 -17.66 -23.49 10.80
C ALA A 361 -16.66 -24.66 10.88
N LYS A 362 -15.37 -24.37 11.12
CA LYS A 362 -14.34 -25.39 11.31
C LYS A 362 -14.45 -26.00 12.70
N PRO A 363 -14.17 -27.30 12.87
CA PRO A 363 -14.13 -27.94 14.18
C PRO A 363 -13.13 -27.29 15.13
N ASP A 364 -13.42 -27.34 16.43
CA ASP A 364 -12.54 -26.79 17.45
C ASP A 364 -11.15 -27.46 17.46
N PHE A 365 -10.16 -26.64 17.68
CA PHE A 365 -8.81 -27.07 18.00
C PHE A 365 -8.74 -27.42 19.50
N VAL A 366 -8.45 -28.68 19.79
CA VAL A 366 -8.30 -29.22 21.15
C VAL A 366 -6.91 -29.84 21.37
N ALA A 367 -5.90 -29.29 20.70
CA ALA A 367 -4.50 -29.72 20.70
C ALA A 367 -4.24 -31.07 19.96
N GLN A 368 -4.99 -31.32 18.87
CA GLN A 368 -4.75 -32.46 17.98
C GLN A 368 -3.41 -32.38 17.22
N VAL A 369 -2.93 -31.14 17.03
CA VAL A 369 -1.62 -30.83 16.48
C VAL A 369 -0.91 -29.82 17.39
N ALA A 370 0.36 -29.51 17.15
CA ALA A 370 1.07 -28.51 17.95
C ALA A 370 0.48 -27.09 17.76
N ASP A 371 0.51 -26.28 18.82
CA ASP A 371 -0.07 -24.92 18.83
C ASP A 371 0.52 -24.03 17.73
N ASP A 372 1.82 -24.15 17.47
CA ASP A 372 2.50 -23.38 16.42
C ASP A 372 2.06 -23.79 15.01
N VAL A 373 1.74 -25.05 14.80
CA VAL A 373 1.26 -25.57 13.51
C VAL A 373 -0.10 -24.98 13.17
N VAL A 374 -1.05 -24.99 14.12
CA VAL A 374 -2.38 -24.43 13.86
C VAL A 374 -2.33 -22.90 13.71
N LEU A 375 -1.50 -22.19 14.49
CA LEU A 375 -1.35 -20.74 14.35
C LEU A 375 -0.81 -20.35 12.97
N LYS A 376 0.27 -21.00 12.51
CA LYS A 376 0.86 -20.76 11.19
C LYS A 376 -0.15 -21.05 10.08
N HIS A 377 -0.92 -22.12 10.22
CA HIS A 377 -1.97 -22.47 9.26
C HIS A 377 -3.11 -21.44 9.22
N GLU A 378 -3.67 -21.06 10.38
CA GLU A 378 -4.76 -20.08 10.42
C GLU A 378 -4.27 -18.72 9.91
N ARG A 379 -3.04 -18.29 10.21
CA ARG A 379 -2.48 -17.08 9.63
C ARG A 379 -2.39 -17.17 8.11
N GLN A 380 -1.91 -18.29 7.57
CA GLN A 380 -1.84 -18.50 6.12
C GLN A 380 -3.22 -18.43 5.48
N ALA A 381 -4.20 -19.17 5.99
CA ALA A 381 -5.55 -19.23 5.43
C ALA A 381 -6.30 -17.90 5.55
N GLN A 382 -6.31 -17.29 6.76
CA GLN A 382 -7.13 -16.11 7.07
C GLN A 382 -6.58 -14.80 6.52
N LEU A 383 -5.26 -14.71 6.28
CA LEU A 383 -4.57 -13.47 5.88
C LEU A 383 -4.17 -13.45 4.40
N TRP A 384 -4.75 -14.35 3.59
CA TRP A 384 -4.48 -14.42 2.15
C TRP A 384 -4.75 -13.08 1.46
N LEU A 385 -3.81 -12.63 0.62
CA LEU A 385 -3.77 -11.33 -0.07
C LEU A 385 -3.80 -10.10 0.86
N MET A 386 -3.55 -10.27 2.15
CA MET A 386 -3.48 -9.15 3.11
C MET A 386 -2.04 -8.61 3.26
N ARG A 387 -1.10 -9.05 2.43
CA ARG A 387 0.31 -8.60 2.43
C ARG A 387 1.05 -8.91 3.76
N ARG A 388 0.79 -10.11 4.30
CA ARG A 388 1.46 -10.65 5.49
C ARG A 388 2.36 -11.83 5.18
N ARG A 389 2.12 -12.46 4.01
CA ARG A 389 2.66 -13.78 3.73
C ARG A 389 4.18 -13.83 3.70
N LEU A 390 4.84 -12.89 3.03
CA LEU A 390 6.30 -12.87 2.89
C LEU A 390 7.00 -12.82 4.26
N SER A 391 6.56 -11.92 5.14
CA SER A 391 7.13 -11.80 6.49
C SER A 391 6.85 -13.03 7.36
N ASP A 392 5.66 -13.65 7.20
CA ASP A 392 5.34 -14.91 7.89
C ASP A 392 6.20 -16.06 7.37
N MET A 393 6.46 -16.15 6.05
CA MET A 393 7.36 -17.15 5.47
C MET A 393 8.77 -17.01 6.07
N TYR A 394 9.32 -15.81 6.12
CA TYR A 394 10.65 -15.57 6.69
C TYR A 394 10.74 -15.93 8.18
N ARG A 395 9.82 -15.43 9.00
CA ARG A 395 9.89 -15.63 10.44
C ARG A 395 9.57 -17.06 10.89
N PHE A 396 8.86 -17.82 10.06
CA PHE A 396 8.51 -19.22 10.31
C PHE A 396 9.38 -20.23 9.54
N ALA A 397 10.46 -19.76 8.91
CA ALA A 397 11.35 -20.59 8.09
C ALA A 397 10.62 -21.33 6.95
N GLN A 398 9.52 -20.77 6.45
CA GLN A 398 8.81 -21.33 5.30
C GLN A 398 9.42 -20.79 3.99
N LYS A 399 9.46 -21.62 2.98
CA LYS A 399 9.92 -21.24 1.63
C LYS A 399 8.89 -21.68 0.61
N ASP A 400 8.70 -20.89 -0.43
CA ASP A 400 7.98 -21.37 -1.60
C ASP A 400 8.86 -22.41 -2.32
N ALA A 401 8.23 -23.48 -2.82
CA ALA A 401 8.92 -24.51 -3.58
C ALA A 401 9.52 -23.99 -4.90
N LYS A 402 9.00 -22.86 -5.41
CA LYS A 402 9.50 -22.18 -6.62
C LYS A 402 10.71 -21.31 -6.36
N TRP A 403 10.98 -20.92 -5.11
CA TRP A 403 12.12 -20.06 -4.79
C TRP A 403 13.44 -20.76 -5.09
N ALA A 404 14.32 -20.05 -5.76
CA ALA A 404 15.65 -20.53 -6.15
C ALA A 404 16.72 -19.45 -5.95
N ASN A 405 17.98 -19.87 -5.93
CA ASN A 405 19.08 -18.90 -6.01
C ASN A 405 19.09 -18.24 -7.39
N ASN A 406 19.24 -16.91 -7.41
CA ASN A 406 19.43 -16.14 -8.63
C ASN A 406 20.92 -15.78 -8.76
N PRO A 407 21.58 -16.04 -9.91
CA PRO A 407 23.02 -15.73 -10.07
C PRO A 407 23.31 -14.24 -10.12
N ASN A 408 22.33 -13.40 -10.44
CA ASN A 408 22.50 -11.97 -10.65
C ASN A 408 22.05 -11.12 -9.45
N PHE A 409 21.14 -11.63 -8.62
CA PHE A 409 20.53 -10.88 -7.53
C PHE A 409 20.35 -11.75 -6.29
N GLU A 410 20.33 -11.15 -5.11
CA GLU A 410 19.90 -11.85 -3.90
C GLU A 410 18.47 -12.36 -4.07
N SER A 411 18.22 -13.57 -3.60
CA SER A 411 16.92 -14.23 -3.65
C SER A 411 16.39 -14.49 -2.24
N ALA A 412 15.07 -14.46 -2.08
CA ALA A 412 14.38 -14.85 -0.87
C ALA A 412 14.72 -16.30 -0.42
N PHE A 413 15.12 -17.16 -1.36
CA PHE A 413 15.56 -18.51 -1.07
C PHE A 413 16.80 -18.57 -0.19
N GLY A 414 17.84 -17.76 -0.53
CA GLY A 414 19.12 -17.71 0.17
C GLY A 414 19.21 -16.64 1.25
N THR A 415 18.35 -15.61 1.18
CA THR A 415 18.43 -14.42 2.03
C THR A 415 17.08 -14.15 2.71
N PRO A 416 16.75 -14.82 3.83
CA PRO A 416 15.57 -14.50 4.61
C PRO A 416 15.56 -13.03 5.04
N GLY A 417 14.37 -12.42 5.08
CA GLY A 417 14.22 -11.01 5.42
C GLY A 417 14.49 -10.02 4.28
N LEU A 418 14.70 -10.53 3.06
CA LEU A 418 14.84 -9.71 1.86
C LEU A 418 13.50 -9.03 1.52
N LEU A 419 13.55 -7.72 1.23
CA LEU A 419 12.40 -6.93 0.79
C LEU A 419 12.74 -6.26 -0.55
N PHE A 420 11.76 -5.63 -1.21
CA PHE A 420 11.99 -4.96 -2.48
C PHE A 420 12.98 -3.80 -2.32
N PRO A 421 13.97 -3.66 -3.18
CA PRO A 421 14.88 -2.52 -3.18
C PRO A 421 14.18 -1.26 -3.72
N ILE A 422 14.79 -0.10 -3.54
CA ILE A 422 14.42 1.10 -4.29
C ILE A 422 14.60 0.79 -5.79
N PRO A 423 13.53 0.85 -6.61
CA PRO A 423 13.59 0.39 -7.98
C PRO A 423 14.24 1.41 -8.93
N ASN A 424 14.41 1.01 -10.19
CA ASN A 424 15.15 1.77 -11.18
C ASN A 424 14.54 3.13 -11.52
N VAL A 425 13.21 3.23 -11.55
CA VAL A 425 12.51 4.50 -11.82
C VAL A 425 12.90 5.59 -10.83
N GLU A 426 13.02 5.25 -9.54
CA GLU A 426 13.48 6.18 -8.52
C GLU A 426 14.97 6.47 -8.65
N ARG A 427 15.82 5.45 -8.95
CA ARG A 427 17.26 5.60 -9.14
C ARG A 427 17.61 6.52 -10.31
N LEU A 428 16.80 6.51 -11.37
CA LEU A 428 16.97 7.39 -12.52
C LEU A 428 16.45 8.81 -12.24
N GLY A 429 15.34 8.92 -11.52
CA GLY A 429 14.70 10.21 -11.21
C GLY A 429 15.32 10.94 -10.02
N ASN A 430 16.00 10.23 -9.13
CA ASN A 430 16.56 10.75 -7.88
C ASN A 430 18.05 10.39 -7.79
N PRO A 431 18.96 11.29 -8.18
CA PRO A 431 20.39 11.02 -8.18
C PRO A 431 20.96 10.65 -6.79
N CYS A 432 20.30 11.09 -5.72
CA CYS A 432 20.72 10.85 -4.34
C CYS A 432 20.53 9.39 -3.90
N VAL A 433 19.78 8.59 -4.63
CA VAL A 433 19.69 7.15 -4.39
C VAL A 433 21.01 6.45 -4.76
N ASN A 434 21.67 6.91 -5.82
CA ASN A 434 22.93 6.33 -6.28
C ASN A 434 24.14 6.99 -5.59
N ASP A 435 24.03 8.29 -5.25
CA ASP A 435 25.03 9.04 -4.50
C ASP A 435 24.35 9.94 -3.43
N PRO A 436 24.22 9.45 -2.19
CA PRO A 436 23.57 10.22 -1.11
C PRO A 436 24.26 11.56 -0.79
N THR A 437 25.49 11.79 -1.24
CA THR A 437 26.21 13.04 -0.99
C THR A 437 25.65 14.22 -1.77
N LEU A 438 24.89 13.95 -2.84
CA LEU A 438 24.25 14.98 -3.66
C LEU A 438 23.06 15.66 -3.00
N CYS A 439 22.55 15.10 -1.90
CA CYS A 439 21.38 15.61 -1.16
C CYS A 439 21.74 16.01 0.29
N LYS A 440 22.91 16.54 0.49
CA LYS A 440 23.35 17.07 1.81
C LYS A 440 23.04 18.54 1.92
#